data_f137b0b4aae151b023e4c79c9f493a33
#
_entry.id   f137b0b4aae151b023e4c79c9f493a33
#
_cell.length_a   1.000
_cell.length_b   1.000
_cell.length_c   1.000
_cell.angle_alpha   90.00
_cell.angle_beta   90.00
_cell.angle_gamma   90.00
#
_symmetry.space_group_name_H-M   'P 1'
#
loop_
_entity.id
_entity.type
_entity.pdbx_description
1 polymer ?
#
loop_
_entity_poly.entity_id
_entity_poly.type
_entity_poly.pdbx_seq_one_letter_code
_entity_poly.pdbx_strand_id
1 'polypeptide(L)'
;DCNGKITIKQIPDYRMIYERHFGSYEHMHRAWNKLLVHYRDYISRDTKFIEITYDDPSLTEAKNCLYDIGLSVGEECRLENTTILLGGKCAVYSFKGHIKSIYAAYQTLFLVWLPKTQYRLDEGRNIIDIYHTVDCAAMEVEMDICVPVK
;
A
#
# COMPACT_ATOMS: atom_id res chain seq x y z
N ASP A 1 -0.65 -2.78 -21.55
CA ASP A 1 -0.23 -4.14 -21.23
C ASP A 1 0.40 -4.19 -19.84
N CYS A 2 -0.30 -4.85 -18.91
CA CYS A 2 0.11 -4.92 -17.50
C CYS A 2 0.95 -6.16 -17.18
N ASN A 3 1.03 -7.11 -18.11
CA ASN A 3 1.63 -8.42 -17.85
C ASN A 3 3.11 -8.35 -17.50
N GLY A 4 3.86 -7.44 -18.10
CA GLY A 4 5.28 -7.26 -17.83
C GLY A 4 5.57 -6.53 -16.51
N LYS A 5 4.54 -6.00 -15.85
CA LYS A 5 4.67 -5.20 -14.64
C LYS A 5 4.33 -5.96 -13.37
N ILE A 6 3.81 -7.19 -13.48
CA ILE A 6 3.43 -8.02 -12.35
C ILE A 6 4.44 -9.15 -12.21
N THR A 7 5.08 -9.23 -11.05
CA THR A 7 6.08 -10.25 -10.74
C THR A 7 5.79 -10.87 -9.38
N ILE A 8 6.23 -12.11 -9.19
CA ILE A 8 6.14 -12.77 -7.89
C ILE A 8 7.42 -12.43 -7.13
N LYS A 9 7.26 -11.88 -5.94
CA LYS A 9 8.38 -11.51 -5.06
C LYS A 9 8.14 -11.97 -3.64
N GLN A 10 9.24 -12.23 -2.94
CA GLN A 10 9.23 -12.44 -1.51
C GLN A 10 9.41 -11.08 -0.84
N ILE A 11 8.40 -10.63 -0.12
CA ILE A 11 8.41 -9.34 0.57
C ILE A 11 8.81 -9.57 2.03
N PRO A 12 9.73 -8.77 2.59
CA PRO A 12 10.11 -8.92 3.99
C PRO A 12 9.01 -8.45 4.93
N ASP A 13 9.09 -8.88 6.19
CA ASP A 13 8.28 -8.28 7.24
C ASP A 13 8.71 -6.83 7.45
N TYR A 14 7.76 -5.95 7.70
CA TYR A 14 8.03 -4.56 8.04
C TYR A 14 7.54 -4.25 9.44
N ARG A 15 8.40 -3.62 10.24
CA ARG A 15 7.95 -2.91 11.43
C ARG A 15 7.59 -1.50 11.00
N MET A 16 6.39 -1.02 11.34
CA MET A 16 5.96 0.30 10.90
C MET A 16 5.27 1.08 12.02
N ILE A 17 5.49 2.39 12.02
CA ILE A 17 4.62 3.34 12.71
C ILE A 17 3.37 3.46 11.84
N TYR A 18 2.18 3.40 12.45
CA TYR A 18 0.95 3.49 11.67
C TYR A 18 -0.09 4.37 12.34
N GLU A 19 -0.96 4.93 11.51
CA GLU A 19 -2.15 5.64 11.92
C GLU A 19 -3.35 5.12 11.13
N ARG A 20 -4.45 4.90 11.82
CA ARG A 20 -5.67 4.37 11.24
C ARG A 20 -6.65 5.50 10.97
N HIS A 21 -7.22 5.48 9.77
CA HIS A 21 -8.13 6.52 9.31
C HIS A 21 -9.33 5.92 8.59
N PHE A 22 -10.40 6.70 8.56
CA PHE A 22 -11.55 6.48 7.70
C PHE A 22 -11.71 7.66 6.77
N GLY A 23 -12.17 7.44 5.56
CA GLY A 23 -12.55 8.56 4.73
C GLY A 23 -12.17 8.47 3.27
N SER A 24 -12.36 9.62 2.61
CA SER A 24 -12.10 9.79 1.19
C SER A 24 -10.62 9.93 0.89
N TYR A 25 -10.31 9.91 -0.40
CA TYR A 25 -8.96 10.18 -0.89
C TYR A 25 -8.40 11.53 -0.40
N GLU A 26 -9.24 12.58 -0.38
CA GLU A 26 -8.81 13.90 0.13
C GLU A 26 -8.41 13.84 1.59
N HIS A 27 -9.16 13.11 2.40
CA HIS A 27 -8.83 12.90 3.80
C HIS A 27 -7.50 12.15 3.92
N MET A 28 -7.30 11.13 3.10
CA MET A 28 -6.07 10.35 3.07
C MET A 28 -4.85 11.21 2.73
N HIS A 29 -4.98 12.11 1.77
CA HIS A 29 -3.90 13.03 1.40
C HIS A 29 -3.50 13.92 2.58
N ARG A 30 -4.47 14.50 3.29
CA ARG A 30 -4.20 15.31 4.48
C ARG A 30 -3.58 14.47 5.61
N ALA A 31 -4.06 13.26 5.80
CA ALA A 31 -3.53 12.34 6.81
C ALA A 31 -2.06 12.01 6.53
N TRP A 32 -1.70 11.75 5.27
CA TRP A 32 -0.32 11.52 4.89
C TRP A 32 0.58 12.72 5.18
N ASN A 33 0.14 13.93 4.83
CA ASN A 33 0.92 15.13 5.09
C ASN A 33 1.18 15.33 6.58
N LYS A 34 0.19 15.10 7.41
CA LYS A 34 0.33 15.21 8.87
C LYS A 34 1.29 14.15 9.42
N LEU A 35 1.18 12.92 8.94
CA LEU A 35 2.04 11.82 9.36
C LEU A 35 3.51 12.13 9.04
N LEU A 36 3.79 12.58 7.83
CA LEU A 36 5.15 12.89 7.39
C LEU A 36 5.77 14.02 8.22
N VAL A 37 5.01 15.04 8.56
CA VAL A 37 5.49 16.13 9.40
C VAL A 37 5.72 15.64 10.84
N HIS A 38 4.76 14.91 11.38
CA HIS A 38 4.82 14.45 12.77
C HIS A 38 5.99 13.49 13.03
N TYR A 39 6.27 12.59 12.09
CA TYR A 39 7.29 11.56 12.23
C TYR A 39 8.53 11.81 11.38
N ARG A 40 8.78 13.05 10.97
CA ARG A 40 9.91 13.39 10.08
C ARG A 40 11.26 12.91 10.59
N ASP A 41 11.47 12.87 11.90
CA ASP A 41 12.73 12.44 12.48
C ASP A 41 12.99 10.93 12.35
N TYR A 42 11.95 10.17 11.99
CA TYR A 42 12.05 8.73 11.74
C TYR A 42 12.26 8.39 10.26
N ILE A 43 12.26 9.40 9.38
CA ILE A 43 12.38 9.21 7.94
C ILE A 43 13.85 9.21 7.55
N SER A 44 14.26 8.15 6.86
CA SER A 44 15.61 8.03 6.29
C SER A 44 15.50 7.61 4.81
N ARG A 45 16.65 7.40 4.17
CA ARG A 45 16.71 6.92 2.79
C ARG A 45 15.99 5.58 2.61
N ASP A 46 16.04 4.73 3.63
CA ASP A 46 15.51 3.36 3.54
C ASP A 46 14.06 3.23 4.00
N THR A 47 13.45 4.33 4.43
CA THR A 47 12.06 4.31 4.90
C THR A 47 11.12 3.93 3.77
N LYS A 48 10.23 2.98 4.04
CA LYS A 48 9.12 2.63 3.15
C LYS A 48 7.85 3.35 3.61
N PHE A 49 7.11 3.87 2.66
CA PHE A 49 5.83 4.57 2.90
C PHE A 49 4.73 3.62 2.51
N ILE A 50 3.98 3.14 3.50
CA ILE A 50 3.11 1.99 3.36
C ILE A 50 1.66 2.37 3.65
N GLU A 51 0.76 1.90 2.80
CA GLU A 51 -0.67 2.03 3.00
C GLU A 51 -1.33 0.66 2.96
N ILE A 52 -2.27 0.43 3.88
CA ILE A 52 -3.08 -0.77 3.92
C ILE A 52 -4.53 -0.33 3.76
N THR A 53 -5.20 -0.84 2.73
CA THR A 53 -6.63 -0.60 2.53
C THR A 53 -7.40 -1.86 2.88
N TYR A 54 -8.35 -1.75 3.79
CA TYR A 54 -9.12 -2.89 4.30
C TYR A 54 -10.44 -3.09 3.57
N ASP A 55 -10.95 -2.06 2.91
CA ASP A 55 -12.25 -2.09 2.26
C ASP A 55 -12.13 -1.98 0.74
N ASP A 56 -13.06 -2.65 0.05
CA ASP A 56 -13.18 -2.50 -1.40
C ASP A 56 -13.94 -1.20 -1.69
N PRO A 57 -13.32 -0.22 -2.36
CA PRO A 57 -13.97 1.06 -2.65
C PRO A 57 -15.17 0.93 -3.60
N SER A 58 -15.33 -0.19 -4.30
CA SER A 58 -16.50 -0.44 -5.12
C SER A 58 -17.72 -0.88 -4.30
N LEU A 59 -17.49 -1.36 -3.07
CA LEU A 59 -18.53 -1.90 -2.19
C LEU A 59 -18.80 -1.04 -0.97
N THR A 60 -17.85 -0.20 -0.59
CA THR A 60 -17.90 0.59 0.64
C THR A 60 -17.88 2.08 0.29
N GLU A 61 -18.79 2.85 0.88
CA GLU A 61 -18.79 4.30 0.70
C GLU A 61 -17.46 4.90 1.18
N ALA A 62 -16.95 5.89 0.45
CA ALA A 62 -15.64 6.50 0.72
C ALA A 62 -15.46 6.92 2.17
N LYS A 63 -16.49 7.52 2.79
CA LYS A 63 -16.44 7.96 4.18
C LYS A 63 -16.25 6.83 5.19
N ASN A 64 -16.57 5.59 4.80
CA ASN A 64 -16.50 4.40 5.65
C ASN A 64 -15.31 3.51 5.33
N CYS A 65 -14.52 3.85 4.32
CA CYS A 65 -13.34 3.06 3.98
C CYS A 65 -12.28 3.21 5.06
N LEU A 66 -11.84 2.06 5.57
CA LEU A 66 -10.82 1.96 6.60
C LEU A 66 -9.47 1.72 5.96
N TYR A 67 -8.46 2.47 6.40
CA TYR A 67 -7.10 2.27 5.92
C TYR A 67 -6.08 2.66 6.99
N ASP A 68 -4.90 2.06 6.90
CA ASP A 68 -3.75 2.43 7.71
C ASP A 68 -2.69 3.06 6.80
N ILE A 69 -2.05 4.11 7.29
CA ILE A 69 -0.89 4.71 6.66
C ILE A 69 0.29 4.65 7.62
N GLY A 70 1.48 4.49 7.10
CA GLY A 70 2.63 4.36 8.00
C GLY A 70 3.98 4.44 7.34
N LEU A 71 4.98 4.40 8.20
CA LEU A 71 6.39 4.47 7.86
C LEU A 71 7.09 3.24 8.40
N SER A 72 7.93 2.60 7.59
CA SER A 72 8.79 1.53 8.10
C SER A 72 9.82 2.11 9.06
N VAL A 73 10.10 1.38 10.13
CA VAL A 73 11.09 1.76 11.15
C VAL A 73 11.93 0.55 11.53
N GLY A 74 13.05 0.81 12.18
CA GLY A 74 13.89 -0.26 12.71
C GLY A 74 13.33 -0.85 14.01
N GLU A 75 13.98 -1.92 14.46
CA GLU A 75 13.57 -2.64 15.68
C GLU A 75 13.76 -1.80 16.94
N GLU A 76 14.57 -0.77 16.90
CA GLU A 76 14.84 0.14 18.01
C GLU A 76 13.68 1.09 18.32
N CYS A 77 12.75 1.27 17.40
CA CYS A 77 11.61 2.14 17.61
C CYS A 77 10.68 1.56 18.68
N ARG A 78 10.36 2.36 19.70
CA ARG A 78 9.55 1.96 20.86
C ARG A 78 8.25 2.72 20.98
N LEU A 79 7.81 3.39 19.92
CA LEU A 79 6.51 4.08 19.91
C LEU A 79 5.38 3.06 20.04
N GLU A 80 4.33 3.42 20.76
CA GLU A 80 3.19 2.54 21.00
C GLU A 80 2.42 2.19 19.74
N ASN A 81 2.39 3.13 18.78
CA ASN A 81 1.68 2.94 17.51
C ASN A 81 2.56 2.27 16.44
N THR A 82 3.31 1.25 16.85
CA THR A 82 4.04 0.41 15.92
C THR A 82 3.38 -0.97 15.79
N THR A 83 3.52 -1.56 14.62
CA THR A 83 3.01 -2.90 14.35
C THR A 83 3.97 -3.63 13.41
N ILE A 84 3.78 -4.94 13.31
CA ILE A 84 4.52 -5.77 12.36
C ILE A 84 3.59 -6.12 11.21
N LEU A 85 4.00 -5.77 9.99
CA LEU A 85 3.38 -6.21 8.76
C LEU A 85 4.04 -7.47 8.29
N LEU A 86 3.29 -8.56 8.21
CA LEU A 86 3.83 -9.84 7.77
C LEU A 86 4.10 -9.81 6.27
N GLY A 87 5.32 -10.15 5.90
CA GLY A 87 5.73 -10.35 4.53
C GLY A 87 5.38 -11.73 4.02
N GLY A 88 6.05 -12.12 2.96
CA GLY A 88 5.86 -13.41 2.31
C GLY A 88 5.71 -13.26 0.81
N LYS A 89 5.25 -14.32 0.16
CA LYS A 89 5.08 -14.33 -1.29
C LYS A 89 3.96 -13.37 -1.70
N CYS A 90 4.27 -12.47 -2.62
CA CYS A 90 3.32 -11.52 -3.16
C CYS A 90 3.40 -11.45 -4.68
N ALA A 91 2.25 -11.21 -5.31
CA ALA A 91 2.19 -10.69 -6.66
C ALA A 91 2.36 -9.17 -6.55
N VAL A 92 3.41 -8.64 -7.14
CA VAL A 92 3.76 -7.23 -7.05
C VAL A 92 3.56 -6.57 -8.40
N TYR A 93 2.65 -5.60 -8.44
CA TYR A 93 2.41 -4.76 -9.61
C TYR A 93 3.19 -3.47 -9.42
N SER A 94 4.20 -3.25 -10.27
CA SER A 94 4.94 -2.00 -10.30
C SER A 94 4.16 -0.99 -11.12
N PHE A 95 3.44 -0.12 -10.41
CA PHE A 95 2.55 0.88 -11.01
C PHE A 95 3.23 2.23 -11.13
N LYS A 96 3.07 2.86 -12.29
CA LYS A 96 3.47 4.25 -12.52
C LYS A 96 2.39 4.92 -13.36
N GLY A 97 1.80 5.99 -12.84
CA GLY A 97 0.76 6.69 -13.56
C GLY A 97 -0.07 7.61 -12.68
N HIS A 98 -1.17 8.08 -13.24
CA HIS A 98 -2.09 8.96 -12.55
C HIS A 98 -2.83 8.21 -11.43
N ILE A 99 -3.07 8.87 -10.32
CA ILE A 99 -3.75 8.26 -9.15
C ILE A 99 -5.14 7.72 -9.50
N LYS A 100 -5.83 8.30 -10.47
CA LYS A 100 -7.13 7.80 -10.93
C LYS A 100 -7.05 6.42 -11.56
N SER A 101 -5.87 5.99 -11.99
CA SER A 101 -5.66 4.69 -12.62
C SER A 101 -5.29 3.59 -11.62
N ILE A 102 -5.09 3.92 -10.35
CA ILE A 102 -4.73 2.93 -9.33
C ILE A 102 -5.82 1.86 -9.19
N TYR A 103 -7.09 2.28 -9.17
CA TYR A 103 -8.21 1.34 -9.06
C TYR A 103 -8.24 0.35 -10.23
N ALA A 104 -7.98 0.84 -11.45
CA ALA A 104 -7.91 -0.03 -12.63
C ALA A 104 -6.74 -1.03 -12.52
N ALA A 105 -5.62 -0.63 -11.90
CA ALA A 105 -4.51 -1.53 -11.66
C ALA A 105 -4.89 -2.66 -10.70
N TYR A 106 -5.62 -2.37 -9.64
CA TYR A 106 -6.17 -3.40 -8.74
C TYR A 106 -7.11 -4.35 -9.49
N GLN A 107 -8.01 -3.80 -10.30
CA GLN A 107 -8.92 -4.63 -11.09
C GLN A 107 -8.17 -5.55 -12.04
N THR A 108 -7.11 -5.03 -12.67
CA THR A 108 -6.26 -5.84 -13.56
C THR A 108 -5.62 -7.00 -12.80
N LEU A 109 -5.09 -6.74 -11.62
CA LEU A 109 -4.50 -7.79 -10.78
C LEU A 109 -5.52 -8.87 -10.44
N PHE A 110 -6.67 -8.48 -9.91
CA PHE A 110 -7.66 -9.42 -9.38
C PHE A 110 -8.51 -10.10 -10.43
N LEU A 111 -8.90 -9.36 -11.47
CA LEU A 111 -9.89 -9.85 -12.44
C LEU A 111 -9.26 -10.39 -13.73
N VAL A 112 -8.05 -9.98 -14.05
CA VAL A 112 -7.39 -10.38 -15.29
C VAL A 112 -6.18 -11.26 -15.03
N TRP A 113 -5.24 -10.80 -14.20
CA TRP A 113 -3.97 -11.52 -14.01
C TRP A 113 -4.12 -12.74 -13.11
N LEU A 114 -4.65 -12.56 -11.91
CA LEU A 114 -4.72 -13.65 -10.91
C LEU A 114 -5.48 -14.88 -11.42
N PRO A 115 -6.65 -14.75 -12.09
CA PRO A 115 -7.38 -15.91 -12.60
C PRO A 115 -6.64 -16.72 -13.66
N LYS A 116 -5.66 -16.12 -14.34
CA LYS A 116 -4.85 -16.79 -15.36
C LYS A 116 -3.66 -17.54 -14.79
N THR A 117 -3.44 -17.43 -13.49
CA THR A 117 -2.32 -18.06 -12.78
C THR A 117 -2.82 -19.22 -11.95
N GLN A 118 -1.88 -19.99 -11.42
CA GLN A 118 -2.20 -21.01 -10.42
C GLN A 118 -2.19 -20.46 -9.00
N TYR A 119 -1.87 -19.19 -8.83
CA TYR A 119 -1.84 -18.55 -7.50
C TYR A 119 -3.24 -18.23 -6.99
N ARG A 120 -3.37 -18.23 -5.69
CA ARG A 120 -4.58 -17.84 -4.98
C ARG A 120 -4.25 -16.71 -4.02
N LEU A 121 -5.25 -15.88 -3.74
CA LEU A 121 -5.11 -14.84 -2.72
C LEU A 121 -4.86 -15.48 -1.35
N ASP A 122 -3.87 -15.00 -0.64
CA ASP A 122 -3.65 -15.37 0.76
C ASP A 122 -4.38 -14.37 1.65
N GLU A 123 -5.58 -14.76 2.11
CA GLU A 123 -6.44 -13.89 2.91
C GLU A 123 -5.94 -13.69 4.35
N GLY A 124 -4.92 -14.44 4.77
CA GLY A 124 -4.30 -14.28 6.08
C GLY A 124 -3.35 -13.10 6.18
N ARG A 125 -3.06 -12.44 5.04
CA ARG A 125 -2.16 -11.27 4.99
C ARG A 125 -2.82 -10.13 4.26
N ASN A 126 -2.46 -8.89 4.64
CA ASN A 126 -3.02 -7.69 4.04
C ASN A 126 -2.40 -7.37 2.68
N ILE A 127 -3.21 -6.76 1.81
CA ILE A 127 -2.70 -6.10 0.60
C ILE A 127 -2.04 -4.81 1.05
N ILE A 128 -0.82 -4.56 0.61
CA ILE A 128 -0.10 -3.34 0.97
C ILE A 128 0.33 -2.59 -0.28
N ASP A 129 0.30 -1.27 -0.19
CA ASP A 129 0.82 -0.37 -1.20
C ASP A 129 2.07 0.30 -0.66
N ILE A 130 3.17 0.20 -1.40
CA ILE A 130 4.43 0.85 -1.04
C ILE A 130 4.68 1.96 -2.04
N TYR A 131 4.69 3.21 -1.56
CA TYR A 131 4.87 4.38 -2.40
C TYR A 131 6.35 4.72 -2.54
N HIS A 132 6.80 4.91 -3.79
CA HIS A 132 8.18 5.32 -4.09
C HIS A 132 8.27 6.81 -4.37
N THR A 133 7.40 7.33 -5.23
CA THR A 133 7.34 8.75 -5.54
C THR A 133 5.90 9.19 -5.69
N VAL A 134 5.62 10.43 -5.26
CA VAL A 134 4.32 11.06 -5.42
C VAL A 134 4.54 12.47 -5.94
N ASP A 135 4.00 12.76 -7.13
CA ASP A 135 4.00 14.09 -7.71
C ASP A 135 2.60 14.69 -7.53
N CYS A 136 2.45 15.52 -6.52
CA CYS A 136 1.16 16.10 -6.17
C CYS A 136 0.62 17.05 -7.25
N ALA A 137 1.51 17.74 -7.96
CA ALA A 137 1.10 18.66 -9.02
C ALA A 137 0.53 17.93 -10.23
N ALA A 138 1.20 16.85 -10.65
CA ALA A 138 0.76 16.03 -11.77
C ALA A 138 -0.26 14.98 -11.37
N MET A 139 -0.48 14.76 -10.07
CA MET A 139 -1.32 13.69 -9.53
C MET A 139 -0.84 12.31 -10.00
N GLU A 140 0.48 12.12 -10.08
CA GLU A 140 1.12 10.87 -10.50
C GLU A 140 1.86 10.22 -9.36
N VAL A 141 1.91 8.88 -9.38
CA VAL A 141 2.60 8.10 -8.36
C VAL A 141 3.43 6.99 -9.02
N GLU A 142 4.51 6.62 -8.35
CA GLU A 142 5.19 5.35 -8.54
C GLU A 142 5.02 4.55 -7.25
N MET A 143 4.47 3.35 -7.37
CA MET A 143 4.18 2.52 -6.20
C MET A 143 4.21 1.05 -6.57
N ASP A 144 4.39 0.21 -5.57
CA ASP A 144 4.21 -1.22 -5.70
C ASP A 144 2.92 -1.62 -5.00
N ILE A 145 2.04 -2.30 -5.74
CA ILE A 145 0.85 -2.94 -5.18
C ILE A 145 1.23 -4.38 -4.87
N CYS A 146 1.24 -4.74 -3.59
CA CYS A 146 1.70 -6.05 -3.13
C CYS A 146 0.50 -6.87 -2.66
N VAL A 147 0.12 -7.87 -3.45
CA VAL A 147 -1.02 -8.75 -3.17
C VAL A 147 -0.49 -10.09 -2.67
N PRO A 148 -0.79 -10.47 -1.41
CA PRO A 148 -0.36 -11.75 -0.87
C PRO A 148 -0.97 -12.92 -1.64
N VAL A 149 -0.14 -13.87 -2.04
CA VAL A 149 -0.58 -15.06 -2.80
C VAL A 149 0.01 -16.35 -2.22
N LYS A 150 -0.66 -17.43 -2.54
CA LYS A 150 -0.22 -18.77 -2.15
C LYS A 150 -0.56 -19.80 -3.20
#